data_510b131436ca58db8b6288009f6c6035
#
_entry.id   510b131436ca58db8b6288009f6c6035
#
_cell.length_a   1.000
_cell.length_b   1.000
_cell.length_c   1.000
_cell.angle_alpha   90.00
_cell.angle_beta   90.00
_cell.angle_gamma   90.00
#
_symmetry.space_group_name_H-M   'P 1'
#
loop_
_entity.id
_entity.type
_entity.pdbx_description
1 polymer ?
#
loop_
_entity_poly.entity_id
_entity_poly.type
_entity_poly.pdbx_seq_one_letter_code
_entity_poly.pdbx_strand_id
1 'polypeptide(L)'
;MFKGFPEGKVSQTPVPAPFFTELLPAIDHLGELKLTAYIFWRLERMEGVFRFLRRADIVEDSRFMQGLGETSPLAETALDEALDLAVKRGTLLLATLELEEGTESFYFLNSPKGRAALKAIQRGEWRPSGSPETPIEVSESPNIFRLYEEHIGPLTPLIAEALGEAEDDYPARWIEDAFRIAVENNKRSWSYISAILRRWQEGGRDEQNRQDTEKARRKYVEGEFSDFIEH
;
A
#
# COMPACT_ATOMS: atom_id res chain seq x y z
N MET A 1 14.83 -8.67 -32.04
CA MET A 1 15.97 -7.84 -31.59
C MET A 1 15.42 -6.54 -31.00
N PHE A 2 15.90 -6.10 -29.85
CA PHE A 2 15.48 -4.83 -29.24
C PHE A 2 16.00 -3.63 -30.05
N LYS A 3 15.08 -2.70 -30.39
CA LYS A 3 15.40 -1.54 -31.26
C LYS A 3 15.85 -0.28 -30.49
N GLY A 4 16.04 -0.38 -29.19
CA GLY A 4 16.33 0.77 -28.32
C GLY A 4 15.07 1.33 -27.65
N PHE A 5 15.30 2.21 -26.67
CA PHE A 5 14.22 2.95 -26.02
C PHE A 5 13.71 4.04 -26.97
N PRO A 6 12.39 4.31 -27.01
CA PRO A 6 11.84 5.36 -27.85
C PRO A 6 12.25 6.74 -27.37
N GLU A 7 12.30 7.70 -28.29
CA GLU A 7 12.51 9.11 -27.97
C GLU A 7 11.26 9.70 -27.28
N GLY A 8 11.46 10.66 -26.38
CA GLY A 8 10.41 11.37 -25.67
C GLY A 8 10.10 10.81 -24.28
N LYS A 9 8.91 11.14 -23.74
CA LYS A 9 8.46 10.68 -22.41
C LYS A 9 8.13 9.19 -22.46
N VAL A 10 8.92 8.38 -21.78
CA VAL A 10 8.67 6.95 -21.60
C VAL A 10 8.10 6.72 -20.20
N SER A 11 7.08 5.86 -20.10
CA SER A 11 6.56 5.41 -18.80
C SER A 11 7.68 4.69 -18.04
N GLN A 12 7.91 5.11 -16.81
CA GLN A 12 8.91 4.53 -15.91
C GLN A 12 8.25 3.61 -14.90
N THR A 13 9.00 2.64 -14.43
CA THR A 13 8.61 1.76 -13.32
C THR A 13 9.56 2.05 -12.17
N PRO A 14 9.07 2.57 -11.04
CA PRO A 14 9.90 2.78 -9.86
C PRO A 14 10.35 1.44 -9.29
N VAL A 15 11.66 1.32 -9.06
CA VAL A 15 12.27 0.16 -8.40
C VAL A 15 12.99 0.67 -7.16
N PRO A 16 12.68 0.14 -5.96
CA PRO A 16 13.31 0.58 -4.71
C PRO A 16 14.83 0.38 -4.73
N ALA A 17 15.58 1.33 -4.14
CA ALA A 17 17.05 1.24 -4.08
C ALA A 17 17.56 -0.08 -3.46
N PRO A 18 16.95 -0.67 -2.41
CA PRO A 18 17.37 -1.97 -1.87
C PRO A 18 17.36 -3.12 -2.89
N PHE A 19 16.56 -3.00 -3.95
CA PHE A 19 16.64 -3.98 -5.04
C PHE A 19 18.05 -4.04 -5.63
N PHE A 20 18.68 -2.89 -5.89
CA PHE A 20 20.00 -2.83 -6.51
C PHE A 20 21.14 -3.11 -5.53
N THR A 21 20.98 -2.71 -4.27
CA THR A 21 22.05 -2.78 -3.27
C THR A 21 22.08 -4.10 -2.50
N GLU A 22 20.94 -4.77 -2.35
CA GLU A 22 20.82 -5.95 -1.51
C GLU A 22 20.28 -7.17 -2.27
N LEU A 23 19.15 -6.98 -3.00
CA LEU A 23 18.47 -8.11 -3.63
C LEU A 23 19.18 -8.57 -4.91
N LEU A 24 19.50 -7.65 -5.82
CA LEU A 24 20.12 -7.98 -7.11
C LEU A 24 21.46 -8.76 -6.96
N PRO A 25 22.37 -8.39 -6.04
CA PRO A 25 23.58 -9.16 -5.81
C PRO A 25 23.33 -10.57 -5.26
N ALA A 26 22.19 -10.78 -4.61
CA ALA A 26 21.83 -12.07 -4.01
C ALA A 26 21.10 -13.01 -4.99
N ILE A 27 20.55 -12.49 -6.09
CA ILE A 27 19.86 -13.29 -7.10
C ILE A 27 20.91 -13.91 -8.04
N ASP A 28 20.99 -15.22 -8.05
CA ASP A 28 21.88 -16.03 -8.88
C ASP A 28 21.16 -16.79 -10.01
N HIS A 29 19.82 -16.69 -10.06
CA HIS A 29 18.97 -17.37 -11.03
C HIS A 29 18.33 -16.37 -12.01
N LEU A 30 18.59 -16.54 -13.32
CA LEU A 30 18.11 -15.59 -14.34
C LEU A 30 16.59 -15.52 -14.43
N GLY A 31 15.88 -16.64 -14.27
CA GLY A 31 14.42 -16.69 -14.24
C GLY A 31 13.85 -15.89 -13.08
N GLU A 32 14.43 -16.02 -11.89
CA GLU A 32 14.06 -15.24 -10.70
C GLU A 32 14.29 -13.75 -10.91
N LEU A 33 15.41 -13.35 -11.51
CA LEU A 33 15.69 -11.96 -11.83
C LEU A 33 14.65 -11.38 -12.81
N LYS A 34 14.37 -12.12 -13.89
CA LYS A 34 13.35 -11.72 -14.88
C LYS A 34 11.98 -11.57 -14.24
N LEU A 35 11.59 -12.53 -13.40
CA LEU A 35 10.33 -12.53 -12.67
C LEU A 35 10.24 -11.34 -11.72
N THR A 36 11.28 -11.08 -10.95
CA THR A 36 11.32 -9.95 -10.00
C THR A 36 11.15 -8.61 -10.72
N ALA A 37 11.87 -8.40 -11.82
CA ALA A 37 11.73 -7.19 -12.63
C ALA A 37 10.33 -7.06 -13.26
N TYR A 38 9.77 -8.17 -13.74
CA TYR A 38 8.41 -8.24 -14.28
C TYR A 38 7.36 -7.89 -13.22
N ILE A 39 7.51 -8.40 -11.99
CA ILE A 39 6.59 -8.13 -10.89
C ILE A 39 6.58 -6.66 -10.51
N PHE A 40 7.73 -5.98 -10.41
CA PHE A 40 7.77 -4.53 -10.19
C PHE A 40 6.97 -3.79 -11.26
N TRP A 41 7.19 -4.16 -12.53
CA TRP A 41 6.48 -3.53 -13.66
C TRP A 41 4.98 -3.81 -13.64
N ARG A 42 4.57 -5.03 -13.30
CA ARG A 42 3.17 -5.45 -13.34
C ARG A 42 2.36 -4.85 -12.20
N LEU A 43 2.89 -4.93 -10.97
CA LEU A 43 2.23 -4.41 -9.78
C LEU A 43 2.07 -2.89 -9.81
N GLU A 44 3.01 -2.16 -10.42
CA GLU A 44 2.90 -0.71 -10.55
C GLU A 44 1.68 -0.28 -11.37
N ARG A 45 1.23 -1.12 -12.29
CA ARG A 45 0.09 -0.86 -13.18
C ARG A 45 -1.23 -1.41 -12.68
N MET A 46 -1.21 -2.10 -11.54
CA MET A 46 -2.42 -2.61 -10.93
C MET A 46 -3.04 -1.56 -10.02
N GLU A 47 -4.37 -1.51 -10.03
CA GLU A 47 -5.16 -0.71 -9.11
C GLU A 47 -5.53 -1.53 -7.86
N GLY A 48 -5.93 -0.85 -6.78
CA GLY A 48 -6.35 -1.49 -5.54
C GLY A 48 -5.36 -1.32 -4.38
N VAL A 49 -5.88 -1.55 -3.18
CA VAL A 49 -5.14 -1.38 -1.90
C VAL A 49 -4.03 -2.43 -1.79
N PHE A 50 -4.36 -3.69 -2.05
CA PHE A 50 -3.41 -4.78 -2.05
C PHE A 50 -3.20 -5.30 -3.47
N ARG A 51 -1.99 -5.16 -3.95
CA ARG A 51 -1.59 -5.60 -5.30
C ARG A 51 -0.94 -6.96 -5.20
N PHE A 52 -1.41 -7.89 -5.98
CA PHE A 52 -0.92 -9.27 -6.02
C PHE A 52 -0.93 -9.81 -7.45
N LEU A 53 -0.25 -10.91 -7.67
CA LEU A 53 -0.32 -11.68 -8.91
C LEU A 53 -0.65 -13.12 -8.58
N ARG A 54 -1.46 -13.74 -9.43
CA ARG A 54 -1.66 -15.19 -9.45
C ARG A 54 -0.72 -15.78 -10.49
N ARG A 55 -0.41 -17.08 -10.34
CA ARG A 55 0.35 -17.78 -11.36
C ARG A 55 -0.30 -17.66 -12.75
N ALA A 56 -1.62 -17.78 -12.83
CA ALA A 56 -2.38 -17.66 -14.07
C ALA A 56 -2.16 -16.28 -14.73
N ASP A 57 -2.18 -15.18 -13.96
CA ASP A 57 -1.98 -13.83 -14.48
C ASP A 57 -0.61 -13.64 -15.16
N ILE A 58 0.39 -14.42 -14.73
CA ILE A 58 1.74 -14.39 -15.30
C ILE A 58 1.80 -15.26 -16.56
N VAL A 59 1.19 -16.45 -16.52
CA VAL A 59 1.12 -17.39 -17.67
C VAL A 59 0.38 -16.77 -18.87
N GLU A 60 -0.62 -15.93 -18.62
CA GLU A 60 -1.35 -15.22 -19.68
C GLU A 60 -0.48 -14.20 -20.43
N ASP A 61 0.61 -13.71 -19.83
CA ASP A 61 1.55 -12.80 -20.52
C ASP A 61 2.52 -13.60 -21.40
N SER A 62 2.09 -13.89 -22.61
CA SER A 62 2.84 -14.66 -23.60
C SER A 62 4.24 -14.08 -23.91
N ARG A 63 4.41 -12.74 -23.81
CA ARG A 63 5.71 -12.09 -24.06
C ARG A 63 6.69 -12.37 -22.94
N PHE A 64 6.21 -12.34 -21.72
CA PHE A 64 7.04 -12.68 -20.55
C PHE A 64 7.40 -14.17 -20.58
N MET A 65 6.41 -15.04 -20.83
CA MET A 65 6.59 -16.49 -20.90
C MET A 65 7.60 -16.92 -21.97
N GLN A 66 7.56 -16.32 -23.17
CA GLN A 66 8.58 -16.55 -24.22
C GLN A 66 10.00 -16.18 -23.75
N GLY A 67 10.12 -15.27 -22.81
CA GLY A 67 11.40 -14.90 -22.20
C GLY A 67 11.93 -15.94 -21.20
N LEU A 68 11.08 -16.84 -20.69
CA LEU A 68 11.44 -17.87 -19.72
C LEU A 68 11.79 -19.22 -20.39
N GLY A 69 11.17 -19.56 -21.52
CA GLY A 69 11.42 -20.82 -22.19
C GLY A 69 10.96 -20.82 -23.65
N GLU A 70 11.56 -21.69 -24.47
CA GLU A 70 11.23 -21.80 -25.90
C GLU A 70 9.87 -22.45 -26.16
N THR A 71 9.38 -23.26 -25.23
CA THR A 71 8.07 -23.92 -25.31
C THR A 71 7.27 -23.64 -24.05
N SER A 72 5.92 -23.70 -24.16
CA SER A 72 5.03 -23.43 -23.03
C SER A 72 5.36 -24.30 -21.80
N PRO A 73 5.56 -25.63 -21.89
CA PRO A 73 5.90 -26.44 -20.72
C PRO A 73 7.23 -26.06 -20.07
N LEU A 74 8.25 -25.71 -20.87
CA LEU A 74 9.55 -25.27 -20.34
C LEU A 74 9.44 -23.91 -19.66
N ALA A 75 8.67 -22.99 -20.26
CA ALA A 75 8.45 -21.65 -19.69
C ALA A 75 7.65 -21.75 -18.37
N GLU A 76 6.65 -22.62 -18.29
CA GLU A 76 5.88 -22.82 -17.06
C GLU A 76 6.72 -23.45 -15.96
N THR A 77 7.55 -24.44 -16.27
CA THR A 77 8.50 -25.02 -15.30
C THR A 77 9.49 -23.98 -14.79
N ALA A 78 10.04 -23.15 -15.71
CA ALA A 78 10.95 -22.07 -15.33
C ALA A 78 10.27 -20.96 -14.52
N LEU A 79 8.97 -20.70 -14.76
CA LEU A 79 8.18 -19.80 -13.95
C LEU A 79 7.99 -20.33 -12.53
N ASP A 80 7.60 -21.60 -12.40
CA ASP A 80 7.37 -22.22 -11.09
C ASP A 80 8.65 -22.22 -10.26
N GLU A 81 9.79 -22.59 -10.87
CA GLU A 81 11.10 -22.50 -10.22
C GLU A 81 11.45 -21.07 -9.80
N ALA A 82 11.20 -20.09 -10.65
CA ALA A 82 11.46 -18.67 -10.35
C ALA A 82 10.57 -18.14 -9.21
N LEU A 83 9.29 -18.56 -9.16
CA LEU A 83 8.35 -18.22 -8.08
C LEU A 83 8.81 -18.80 -6.75
N ASP A 84 9.19 -20.08 -6.74
CA ASP A 84 9.69 -20.78 -5.54
C ASP A 84 10.97 -20.12 -5.00
N LEU A 85 11.92 -19.78 -5.88
CA LEU A 85 13.14 -19.08 -5.51
C LEU A 85 12.85 -17.69 -4.94
N ALA A 86 11.98 -16.92 -5.56
CA ALA A 86 11.61 -15.58 -5.11
C ALA A 86 10.90 -15.61 -3.73
N VAL A 87 10.04 -16.60 -3.49
CA VAL A 87 9.40 -16.80 -2.18
C VAL A 87 10.44 -17.23 -1.14
N LYS A 88 11.32 -18.20 -1.47
CA LYS A 88 12.38 -18.68 -0.58
C LYS A 88 13.38 -17.60 -0.20
N ARG A 89 13.70 -16.71 -1.13
CA ARG A 89 14.59 -15.56 -0.91
C ARG A 89 13.91 -14.45 -0.11
N GLY A 90 12.58 -14.45 -0.04
CA GLY A 90 11.80 -13.43 0.64
C GLY A 90 11.54 -12.18 -0.19
N THR A 91 11.77 -12.22 -1.51
CA THR A 91 11.35 -11.18 -2.44
C THR A 91 9.83 -11.13 -2.56
N LEU A 92 9.21 -12.32 -2.55
CA LEU A 92 7.77 -12.49 -2.59
C LEU A 92 7.24 -13.12 -1.31
N LEU A 93 6.03 -12.76 -0.97
CA LEU A 93 5.21 -13.42 0.05
C LEU A 93 4.15 -14.24 -0.68
N LEU A 94 3.92 -15.46 -0.20
CA LEU A 94 2.92 -16.38 -0.73
C LEU A 94 1.75 -16.50 0.25
N ALA A 95 0.53 -16.32 -0.24
CA ALA A 95 -0.70 -16.73 0.44
C ALA A 95 -1.41 -17.77 -0.41
N THR A 96 -1.78 -18.90 0.19
CA THR A 96 -2.59 -19.93 -0.44
C THR A 96 -3.97 -19.92 0.20
N LEU A 97 -5.01 -19.80 -0.60
CA LEU A 97 -6.39 -19.70 -0.15
C LEU A 97 -7.24 -20.79 -0.80
N GLU A 98 -8.14 -21.36 0.00
CA GLU A 98 -9.21 -22.20 -0.53
C GLU A 98 -10.37 -21.30 -0.96
N LEU A 99 -10.66 -21.32 -2.26
CA LEU A 99 -11.79 -20.65 -2.89
C LEU A 99 -12.83 -21.68 -3.32
N GLU A 100 -14.00 -21.26 -3.75
CA GLU A 100 -15.06 -22.15 -4.23
C GLU A 100 -14.62 -23.01 -5.42
N GLU A 101 -13.71 -22.49 -6.25
CA GLU A 101 -13.18 -23.14 -7.45
C GLU A 101 -11.91 -23.99 -7.19
N GLY A 102 -11.40 -24.02 -5.95
CA GLY A 102 -10.20 -24.76 -5.57
C GLY A 102 -9.17 -23.92 -4.82
N THR A 103 -7.98 -24.49 -4.65
CA THR A 103 -6.87 -23.83 -3.96
C THR A 103 -6.11 -22.91 -4.92
N GLU A 104 -5.96 -21.66 -4.57
CA GLU A 104 -5.24 -20.66 -5.39
C GLU A 104 -4.11 -19.98 -4.62
N SER A 105 -3.02 -19.68 -5.32
CA SER A 105 -1.81 -19.05 -4.79
C SER A 105 -1.71 -17.60 -5.24
N PHE A 106 -1.51 -16.71 -4.25
CA PHE A 106 -1.40 -15.27 -4.42
C PHE A 106 -0.02 -14.80 -4.00
N TYR A 107 0.67 -14.12 -4.90
CA TYR A 107 2.03 -13.63 -4.72
C TYR A 107 2.02 -12.12 -4.50
N PHE A 108 2.55 -11.68 -3.37
CA PHE A 108 2.70 -10.28 -3.00
C PHE A 108 4.17 -9.91 -2.98
N LEU A 109 4.52 -8.70 -3.41
CA LEU A 109 5.86 -8.18 -3.15
C LEU A 109 6.08 -8.07 -1.63
N ASN A 110 7.24 -8.46 -1.13
CA ASN A 110 7.58 -8.31 0.29
C ASN A 110 7.88 -6.83 0.62
N SER A 111 6.84 -6.05 0.67
CA SER A 111 6.79 -4.64 1.03
C SER A 111 5.93 -4.45 2.28
N PRO A 112 5.91 -3.29 2.93
CA PRO A 112 4.98 -3.02 4.03
C PRO A 112 3.53 -3.33 3.66
N LYS A 113 3.09 -2.96 2.46
CA LYS A 113 1.73 -3.26 1.94
C LYS A 113 1.50 -4.75 1.71
N GLY A 114 2.47 -5.47 1.15
CA GLY A 114 2.37 -6.93 0.96
C GLY A 114 2.30 -7.67 2.29
N ARG A 115 3.08 -7.27 3.28
CA ARG A 115 3.01 -7.85 4.64
C ARG A 115 1.68 -7.54 5.33
N ALA A 116 1.14 -6.34 5.13
CA ALA A 116 -0.18 -5.98 5.64
C ALA A 116 -1.29 -6.82 4.98
N ALA A 117 -1.22 -7.02 3.66
CA ALA A 117 -2.15 -7.89 2.93
C ALA A 117 -2.14 -9.32 3.48
N LEU A 118 -0.95 -9.90 3.69
CA LEU A 118 -0.82 -11.24 4.26
C LEU A 118 -1.43 -11.35 5.66
N LYS A 119 -1.20 -10.35 6.51
CA LYS A 119 -1.82 -10.28 7.85
C LYS A 119 -3.34 -10.17 7.77
N ALA A 120 -3.89 -9.37 6.86
CA ALA A 120 -5.32 -9.23 6.65
C ALA A 120 -5.96 -10.53 6.16
N ILE A 121 -5.29 -11.27 5.26
CA ILE A 121 -5.70 -12.62 4.84
C ILE A 121 -5.74 -13.58 6.04
N GLN A 122 -4.67 -13.63 6.84
CA GLN A 122 -4.57 -14.51 8.00
C GLN A 122 -5.66 -14.27 9.05
N ARG A 123 -6.13 -13.03 9.16
CA ARG A 123 -7.23 -12.63 10.06
C ARG A 123 -8.61 -12.81 9.44
N GLY A 124 -8.70 -13.20 8.17
CA GLY A 124 -9.96 -13.27 7.44
C GLY A 124 -10.60 -11.90 7.14
N GLU A 125 -9.84 -10.82 7.30
CA GLU A 125 -10.28 -9.44 7.08
C GLU A 125 -10.29 -9.05 5.60
N TRP A 126 -9.52 -9.78 4.78
CA TRP A 126 -9.44 -9.57 3.34
C TRP A 126 -9.30 -10.90 2.60
N ARG A 127 -10.00 -10.99 1.47
CA ARG A 127 -9.85 -12.07 0.49
C ARG A 127 -9.67 -11.46 -0.90
N PRO A 128 -8.78 -12.01 -1.73
CA PRO A 128 -8.66 -11.56 -3.11
C PRO A 128 -9.99 -11.81 -3.82
N SER A 129 -10.66 -10.76 -4.27
CA SER A 129 -11.88 -10.90 -5.04
C SER A 129 -11.53 -11.29 -6.47
N GLY A 130 -11.86 -12.51 -6.83
CA GLY A 130 -11.87 -13.03 -8.18
C GLY A 130 -13.25 -13.55 -8.60
N SER A 131 -14.26 -13.36 -7.76
CA SER A 131 -15.66 -13.67 -8.09
C SER A 131 -16.46 -12.38 -8.24
N PRO A 132 -17.33 -12.25 -9.27
CA PRO A 132 -18.03 -11.01 -9.57
C PRO A 132 -19.18 -10.65 -8.61
N GLU A 133 -19.38 -11.31 -7.49
CA GLU A 133 -20.61 -11.20 -6.72
C GLU A 133 -20.47 -10.86 -5.23
N THR A 134 -19.39 -10.26 -4.77
CA THR A 134 -19.46 -9.58 -3.47
C THR A 134 -18.51 -8.40 -3.46
N PRO A 135 -18.97 -7.16 -3.57
CA PRO A 135 -18.18 -6.02 -3.16
C PRO A 135 -18.07 -6.09 -1.64
N ILE A 136 -16.99 -6.66 -1.13
CA ILE A 136 -16.54 -6.23 0.17
C ILE A 136 -16.08 -4.81 -0.08
N GLU A 137 -16.82 -3.83 0.42
CA GLU A 137 -16.32 -2.49 0.62
C GLU A 137 -15.09 -2.62 1.53
N VAL A 138 -13.96 -2.90 0.92
CA VAL A 138 -12.69 -2.53 1.51
C VAL A 138 -12.78 -1.02 1.50
N SER A 139 -13.08 -0.44 2.66
CA SER A 139 -12.88 0.98 2.88
C SER A 139 -11.47 1.25 2.37
N GLU A 140 -11.39 1.87 1.20
CA GLU A 140 -10.12 2.34 0.66
C GLU A 140 -9.62 3.34 1.68
N SER A 141 -8.77 2.87 2.59
CA SER A 141 -8.00 3.81 3.39
C SER A 141 -7.18 4.60 2.39
N PRO A 142 -7.50 5.88 2.19
CA PRO A 142 -6.82 6.67 1.19
C PRO A 142 -5.33 6.63 1.53
N ASN A 143 -4.49 6.31 0.55
CA ASN A 143 -3.04 6.35 0.71
C ASN A 143 -2.67 7.72 1.27
N ILE A 144 -1.86 7.76 2.33
CA ILE A 144 -1.44 9.00 3.01
C ILE A 144 -0.88 10.05 2.03
N PHE A 145 -0.20 9.61 0.97
CA PHE A 145 0.34 10.48 -0.07
C PHE A 145 -0.78 11.16 -0.86
N ARG A 146 -1.85 10.41 -1.21
CA ARG A 146 -3.03 10.94 -1.89
C ARG A 146 -3.80 11.90 -1.00
N LEU A 147 -4.01 11.56 0.28
CA LEU A 147 -4.62 12.47 1.26
C LEU A 147 -3.83 13.79 1.36
N TYR A 148 -2.49 13.70 1.34
CA TYR A 148 -1.65 14.88 1.39
C TYR A 148 -1.81 15.75 0.14
N GLU A 149 -1.73 15.17 -1.06
CA GLU A 149 -1.87 15.90 -2.32
C GLU A 149 -3.26 16.54 -2.49
N GLU A 150 -4.33 15.83 -2.10
CA GLU A 150 -5.70 16.34 -2.20
C GLU A 150 -6.01 17.46 -1.21
N HIS A 151 -5.46 17.38 0.00
CA HIS A 151 -5.91 18.24 1.10
C HIS A 151 -4.89 19.27 1.57
N ILE A 152 -3.60 19.03 1.35
CA ILE A 152 -2.52 19.87 1.88
C ILE A 152 -1.74 20.56 0.76
N GLY A 153 -1.17 19.81 -0.18
CA GLY A 153 -0.38 20.39 -1.27
C GLY A 153 0.56 19.41 -1.96
N PRO A 154 1.42 19.89 -2.86
CA PRO A 154 2.28 19.03 -3.65
C PRO A 154 3.29 18.28 -2.79
N LEU A 155 3.56 17.03 -3.16
CA LEU A 155 4.59 16.20 -2.53
C LEU A 155 5.99 16.70 -2.87
N THR A 156 6.79 16.90 -1.83
CA THR A 156 8.23 17.08 -1.96
C THR A 156 8.94 15.83 -1.45
N PRO A 157 10.21 15.55 -1.84
CA PRO A 157 10.93 14.37 -1.35
C PRO A 157 10.96 14.28 0.19
N LEU A 158 11.17 15.39 0.87
CA LEU A 158 11.18 15.47 2.34
C LEU A 158 9.82 15.12 2.96
N ILE A 159 8.75 15.59 2.35
CA ILE A 159 7.38 15.28 2.80
C ILE A 159 7.06 13.81 2.50
N ALA A 160 7.46 13.30 1.35
CA ALA A 160 7.25 11.89 1.01
C ALA A 160 7.92 10.94 2.01
N GLU A 161 9.14 11.25 2.43
CA GLU A 161 9.86 10.49 3.47
C GLU A 161 9.09 10.53 4.81
N ALA A 162 8.70 11.72 5.28
CA ALA A 162 7.95 11.88 6.52
C ALA A 162 6.55 11.24 6.49
N LEU A 163 5.90 11.19 5.33
CA LEU A 163 4.63 10.48 5.15
C LEU A 163 4.83 8.96 5.18
N GLY A 164 5.93 8.46 4.59
CA GLY A 164 6.28 7.04 4.63
C GLY A 164 6.53 6.55 6.07
N GLU A 165 7.30 7.31 6.85
CA GLU A 165 7.51 7.02 8.28
C GLU A 165 6.19 6.98 9.05
N ALA A 166 5.29 7.92 8.79
CA ALA A 166 3.99 7.94 9.46
C ALA A 166 3.07 6.78 9.03
N GLU A 167 3.16 6.32 7.77
CA GLU A 167 2.40 5.13 7.30
C GLU A 167 2.88 3.86 8.02
N ASP A 168 4.15 3.79 8.39
CA ASP A 168 4.73 2.67 9.15
C ASP A 168 4.42 2.74 10.66
N ASP A 169 4.38 3.94 11.24
CA ASP A 169 4.26 4.17 12.68
C ASP A 169 2.82 4.23 13.19
N TYR A 170 1.85 4.63 12.34
CA TYR A 170 0.48 4.87 12.76
C TYR A 170 -0.55 4.01 11.99
N PRO A 171 -1.64 3.58 12.66
CA PRO A 171 -2.74 2.92 11.97
C PRO A 171 -3.36 3.82 10.89
N ALA A 172 -3.69 3.27 9.72
CA ALA A 172 -4.28 4.01 8.60
C ALA A 172 -5.49 4.87 9.01
N ARG A 173 -6.37 4.31 9.87
CA ARG A 173 -7.54 5.02 10.39
C ARG A 173 -7.19 6.27 11.22
N TRP A 174 -6.06 6.26 11.93
CA TRP A 174 -5.59 7.44 12.65
C TRP A 174 -5.12 8.51 11.69
N ILE A 175 -4.43 8.10 10.65
CA ILE A 175 -3.95 9.00 9.61
C ILE A 175 -5.15 9.72 8.95
N GLU A 176 -6.16 8.98 8.49
CA GLU A 176 -7.37 9.54 7.90
C GLU A 176 -8.07 10.54 8.83
N ASP A 177 -8.27 10.17 10.07
CA ASP A 177 -8.92 11.03 11.05
C ASP A 177 -8.09 12.28 11.36
N ALA A 178 -6.75 12.19 11.40
CA ALA A 178 -5.87 13.33 11.61
C ALA A 178 -5.92 14.31 10.42
N PHE A 179 -5.97 13.79 9.18
CA PHE A 179 -6.17 14.61 7.98
C PHE A 179 -7.52 15.30 8.01
N ARG A 180 -8.60 14.58 8.33
CA ARG A 180 -9.95 15.15 8.45
C ARG A 180 -9.96 16.30 9.46
N ILE A 181 -9.42 16.12 10.65
CA ILE A 181 -9.33 17.15 11.70
C ILE A 181 -8.52 18.36 11.22
N ALA A 182 -7.43 18.15 10.48
CA ALA A 182 -6.63 19.24 9.93
C ALA A 182 -7.41 20.06 8.91
N VAL A 183 -8.20 19.42 8.06
CA VAL A 183 -9.07 20.06 7.05
C VAL A 183 -10.21 20.83 7.75
N GLU A 184 -10.93 20.20 8.68
CA GLU A 184 -12.03 20.82 9.44
C GLU A 184 -11.58 22.05 10.23
N ASN A 185 -10.38 22.00 10.82
CA ASN A 185 -9.80 23.12 11.54
C ASN A 185 -9.09 24.16 10.64
N ASN A 186 -9.12 23.97 9.32
CA ASN A 186 -8.42 24.80 8.34
C ASN A 186 -6.89 24.94 8.60
N LYS A 187 -6.29 23.93 9.22
CA LYS A 187 -4.85 23.85 9.53
C LYS A 187 -4.17 22.83 8.62
N ARG A 188 -4.15 23.13 7.33
CA ARG A 188 -3.66 22.28 6.25
C ARG A 188 -2.13 22.25 6.22
N SER A 189 -1.50 21.57 7.17
CA SER A 189 -0.04 21.39 7.20
C SER A 189 0.32 20.03 7.78
N TRP A 190 1.40 19.43 7.25
CA TRP A 190 1.92 18.16 7.76
C TRP A 190 2.32 18.25 9.23
N SER A 191 2.92 19.36 9.65
CA SER A 191 3.32 19.56 11.05
C SER A 191 2.13 19.50 12.01
N TYR A 192 0.96 19.96 11.61
CA TYR A 192 -0.25 19.86 12.43
C TYR A 192 -0.78 18.42 12.49
N ILE A 193 -0.81 17.72 11.36
CA ILE A 193 -1.24 16.32 11.28
C ILE A 193 -0.33 15.42 12.12
N SER A 194 0.99 15.55 11.97
CA SER A 194 1.95 14.75 12.72
C SER A 194 1.89 15.04 14.22
N ALA A 195 1.58 16.28 14.64
CA ALA A 195 1.36 16.61 16.03
C ALA A 195 0.11 15.93 16.62
N ILE A 196 -0.97 15.80 15.83
CA ILE A 196 -2.18 15.05 16.23
C ILE A 196 -1.83 13.56 16.42
N LEU A 197 -1.16 12.96 15.43
CA LEU A 197 -0.79 11.54 15.47
C LEU A 197 0.10 11.21 16.67
N ARG A 198 1.13 12.03 16.91
CA ARG A 198 2.03 11.87 18.06
C ARG A 198 1.29 11.97 19.39
N ARG A 199 0.38 12.93 19.51
CA ARG A 199 -0.43 13.11 20.72
C ARG A 199 -1.31 11.90 21.00
N TRP A 200 -1.90 11.30 19.96
CA TRP A 200 -2.69 10.08 20.11
C TRP A 200 -1.84 8.87 20.49
N GLN A 201 -0.60 8.83 20.06
CA GLN A 201 0.35 7.78 20.45
C GLN A 201 0.77 7.90 21.91
N GLU A 202 0.99 9.13 22.40
CA GLU A 202 1.44 9.41 23.76
C GLU A 202 0.34 9.29 24.81
N GLY A 203 -0.89 9.74 24.49
CA GLY A 203 -1.98 9.89 25.46
C GLY A 203 -3.18 8.96 25.29
N GLY A 204 -3.19 8.14 24.21
CA GLY A 204 -4.35 7.35 23.83
C GLY A 204 -5.46 8.20 23.16
N ARG A 205 -6.03 7.68 22.08
CA ARG A 205 -7.02 8.40 21.25
C ARG A 205 -8.31 8.74 21.98
N ASP A 206 -8.79 7.85 22.86
CA ASP A 206 -10.11 7.98 23.51
C ASP A 206 -10.12 9.02 24.64
N GLU A 207 -8.98 9.23 25.30
CA GLU A 207 -8.87 10.20 26.37
C GLU A 207 -8.84 11.64 25.84
N GLN A 208 -8.30 11.81 24.64
CA GLN A 208 -8.16 13.10 23.97
C GLN A 208 -9.48 13.56 23.31
N ASN A 209 -10.24 12.66 22.73
CA ASN A 209 -11.58 12.96 22.22
C ASN A 209 -12.51 13.44 23.34
N ARG A 210 -12.35 12.94 24.57
CA ARG A 210 -13.10 13.43 25.74
C ARG A 210 -12.67 14.83 26.15
N GLN A 211 -11.38 15.12 26.16
CA GLN A 211 -10.85 16.45 26.52
C GLN A 211 -11.19 17.52 25.49
N ASP A 212 -11.13 17.20 24.19
CA ASP A 212 -11.47 18.15 23.13
C ASP A 212 -12.99 18.42 23.06
N THR A 213 -13.82 17.41 23.34
CA THR A 213 -15.27 17.56 23.49
C THR A 213 -15.60 18.41 24.73
N GLU A 214 -14.90 18.24 25.82
CA GLU A 214 -15.11 19.03 27.04
C GLU A 214 -14.63 20.47 26.90
N LYS A 215 -13.52 20.72 26.19
CA LYS A 215 -13.03 22.06 25.85
C LYS A 215 -13.95 22.78 24.87
N ALA A 216 -14.46 22.06 23.86
CA ALA A 216 -15.46 22.62 22.93
C ALA A 216 -16.76 22.97 23.66
N ARG A 217 -17.19 22.11 24.60
CA ARG A 217 -18.38 22.37 25.43
C ARG A 217 -18.21 23.54 26.38
N ARG A 218 -17.02 23.70 27.01
CA ARG A 218 -16.69 24.86 27.83
C ARG A 218 -16.67 26.16 27.02
N LYS A 219 -16.09 26.13 25.83
CA LYS A 219 -16.05 27.29 24.93
C LYS A 219 -17.45 27.72 24.44
N TYR A 220 -18.37 26.76 24.30
CA TYR A 220 -19.76 27.04 23.97
C TYR A 220 -20.59 27.56 25.16
N VAL A 221 -20.22 27.18 26.38
CA VAL A 221 -20.91 27.61 27.60
C VAL A 221 -20.36 28.94 28.14
N GLU A 222 -19.07 29.24 27.90
CA GLU A 222 -18.41 30.48 28.38
C GLU A 222 -18.32 31.60 27.33
N GLY A 223 -18.67 31.34 26.05
CA GLY A 223 -18.65 32.30 24.96
C GLY A 223 -20.04 32.52 24.36
N GLU A 224 -20.58 33.71 24.47
CA GLU A 224 -21.77 34.31 23.81
C GLU A 224 -23.12 34.27 24.50
N PHE A 225 -23.34 33.56 25.63
CA PHE A 225 -24.63 33.61 26.30
C PHE A 225 -24.62 34.05 27.76
N SER A 226 -23.45 34.53 28.26
CA SER A 226 -23.40 35.06 29.65
C SER A 226 -24.01 36.47 29.78
N ASP A 227 -24.27 37.18 28.70
CA ASP A 227 -24.83 38.55 28.71
C ASP A 227 -26.33 38.61 28.51
N PHE A 228 -27.06 37.47 28.50
CA PHE A 228 -28.51 37.42 28.28
C PHE A 228 -29.33 36.94 29.46
N ILE A 229 -28.70 36.80 30.65
CA ILE A 229 -29.47 36.52 31.89
C ILE A 229 -29.15 37.62 32.90
N GLU A 230 -29.64 38.81 32.67
CA GLU A 230 -29.98 39.76 33.73
C GLU A 230 -31.47 40.17 33.57
N HIS A 231 -32.22 39.69 34.56
CA HIS A 231 -33.56 40.10 35.01
C HIS A 231 -34.74 39.88 34.09
#